data_8872180f5557737095d0511cc1fb282a
#
_entry.id   8872180f5557737095d0511cc1fb282a
#
_cell.length_a   1.000
_cell.length_b   1.000
_cell.length_c   1.000
_cell.angle_alpha   90.00
_cell.angle_beta   90.00
_cell.angle_gamma   90.00
#
_symmetry.space_group_name_H-M   'P 1'
#
loop_
_entity.id
_entity.type
_entity.pdbx_description
1 polymer ?
#
loop_
_entity_poly.entity_id
_entity_poly.type
_entity_poly.pdbx_seq_one_letter_code
_entity_poly.pdbx_strand_id
1 'polypeptide(L)'
;TRSKLKLEFDDEKKIITLITPGNNKIVISDDQKSILLQDQNSNKIELNSSGIIIDSPKDIKISAKGKVTIDAVGNIESTAQADIKNQGLNINHQANIGFSAKGNATAELSASGQTTVKGGIVMIN
;
A
#
# COMPACT_ATOMS: atom_id res chain seq x y z
N THR A 1 -31.59 -5.89 15.32
CA THR A 1 -32.76 -5.64 14.47
C THR A 1 -33.39 -6.95 13.97
N ARG A 2 -34.57 -6.85 13.33
CA ARG A 2 -35.28 -7.99 12.70
C ARG A 2 -34.43 -8.72 11.64
N SER A 3 -33.56 -7.97 10.95
CA SER A 3 -32.61 -8.48 9.96
C SER A 3 -31.26 -8.89 10.56
N LYS A 4 -31.16 -9.03 11.88
CA LYS A 4 -29.94 -9.37 12.61
C LYS A 4 -28.79 -8.33 12.47
N LEU A 5 -29.10 -7.09 12.12
CA LEU A 5 -28.19 -5.97 12.25
C LEU A 5 -27.94 -5.71 13.75
N LYS A 6 -26.69 -5.63 14.14
CA LYS A 6 -26.29 -5.49 15.54
C LYS A 6 -25.43 -4.23 15.73
N LEU A 7 -25.80 -3.44 16.72
CA LEU A 7 -24.95 -2.40 17.30
C LEU A 7 -24.80 -2.75 18.80
N GLU A 8 -23.59 -2.89 19.27
CA GLU A 8 -23.27 -3.30 20.62
C GLU A 8 -22.30 -2.33 21.26
N PHE A 9 -22.55 -2.04 22.51
CA PHE A 9 -21.68 -1.27 23.39
C PHE A 9 -21.27 -2.16 24.56
N ASP A 10 -19.98 -2.33 24.77
CA ASP A 10 -19.39 -2.99 25.93
C ASP A 10 -18.70 -1.91 26.78
N ASP A 11 -19.39 -1.44 27.80
CA ASP A 11 -18.89 -0.37 28.68
C ASP A 11 -17.69 -0.82 29.51
N GLU A 12 -17.61 -2.09 29.87
CA GLU A 12 -16.51 -2.62 30.69
C GLU A 12 -15.19 -2.59 29.90
N LYS A 13 -15.24 -3.05 28.65
CA LYS A 13 -14.07 -3.08 27.74
C LYS A 13 -13.94 -1.84 26.87
N LYS A 14 -14.94 -0.95 26.91
CA LYS A 14 -15.02 0.25 26.07
C LYS A 14 -14.90 -0.10 24.58
N ILE A 15 -15.77 -0.99 24.13
CA ILE A 15 -15.83 -1.46 22.75
C ILE A 15 -17.18 -1.10 22.13
N ILE A 16 -17.14 -0.55 20.91
CA ILE A 16 -18.30 -0.34 20.07
C ILE A 16 -18.17 -1.26 18.86
N THR A 17 -19.20 -2.08 18.61
CA THR A 17 -19.24 -3.00 17.47
C THR A 17 -20.49 -2.77 16.65
N LEU A 18 -20.31 -2.56 15.34
CA LEU A 18 -21.36 -2.60 14.33
C LEU A 18 -21.13 -3.82 13.46
N ILE A 19 -22.11 -4.68 13.33
CA ILE A 19 -21.99 -5.91 12.54
C ILE A 19 -23.27 -6.20 11.76
N THR A 20 -23.10 -6.67 10.51
CA THR A 20 -24.18 -7.14 9.64
C THR A 20 -24.28 -8.67 9.67
N PRO A 21 -25.41 -9.27 9.23
CA PRO A 21 -25.53 -10.73 9.12
C PRO A 21 -24.47 -11.39 8.24
N GLY A 22 -23.98 -10.70 7.23
CA GLY A 22 -22.89 -11.15 6.36
C GLY A 22 -21.49 -10.97 6.96
N ASN A 23 -21.38 -10.57 8.25
CA ASN A 23 -20.13 -10.35 8.95
C ASN A 23 -19.28 -9.19 8.42
N ASN A 24 -19.92 -8.17 7.81
CA ASN A 24 -19.25 -6.87 7.63
C ASN A 24 -19.28 -6.17 8.99
N LYS A 25 -18.14 -5.65 9.44
CA LYS A 25 -18.01 -5.10 10.80
C LYS A 25 -17.15 -3.85 10.89
N ILE A 26 -17.50 -3.01 11.84
CA ILE A 26 -16.70 -1.90 12.34
C ILE A 26 -16.54 -2.12 13.84
N VAL A 27 -15.32 -2.13 14.33
CA VAL A 27 -14.99 -2.27 15.75
C VAL A 27 -14.10 -1.11 16.18
N ILE A 28 -14.53 -0.41 17.21
CA ILE A 28 -13.74 0.63 17.89
C ILE A 28 -13.49 0.11 19.31
N SER A 29 -12.22 -0.05 19.69
CA SER A 29 -11.84 -0.70 20.94
C SER A 29 -10.74 0.07 21.66
N ASP A 30 -11.05 0.59 22.84
CA ASP A 30 -10.03 1.11 23.75
C ASP A 30 -9.21 -0.01 24.38
N ASP A 31 -9.83 -1.14 24.67
CA ASP A 31 -9.16 -2.32 25.24
C ASP A 31 -8.03 -2.82 24.32
N GLN A 32 -8.30 -2.96 23.04
CA GLN A 32 -7.31 -3.38 22.03
C GLN A 32 -6.55 -2.20 21.42
N LYS A 33 -6.88 -0.98 21.77
CA LYS A 33 -6.31 0.26 21.19
C LYS A 33 -6.34 0.24 19.67
N SER A 34 -7.50 -0.11 19.11
CA SER A 34 -7.64 -0.31 17.67
C SER A 34 -8.99 0.14 17.11
N ILE A 35 -8.98 0.45 15.82
CA ILE A 35 -10.17 0.64 15.01
C ILE A 35 -10.05 -0.31 13.82
N LEU A 36 -11.06 -1.16 13.61
CA LEU A 36 -11.11 -2.15 12.54
C LEU A 36 -12.33 -1.92 11.66
N LEU A 37 -12.12 -1.83 10.36
CA LEU A 37 -13.13 -1.94 9.32
C LEU A 37 -12.84 -3.20 8.52
N GLN A 38 -13.77 -4.15 8.52
CA GLN A 38 -13.59 -5.43 7.82
C GLN A 38 -14.88 -5.87 7.14
N ASP A 39 -14.75 -6.33 5.90
CA ASP A 39 -15.87 -6.92 5.18
C ASP A 39 -15.93 -8.45 5.32
N GLN A 40 -17.00 -9.03 4.78
CA GLN A 40 -17.22 -10.49 4.77
C GLN A 40 -16.19 -11.26 3.93
N ASN A 41 -15.42 -10.59 3.07
CA ASN A 41 -14.39 -11.19 2.20
C ASN A 41 -12.99 -11.09 2.80
N SER A 42 -12.86 -10.64 4.05
CA SER A 42 -11.61 -10.44 4.77
C SER A 42 -10.75 -9.27 4.24
N ASN A 43 -11.33 -8.36 3.44
CA ASN A 43 -10.69 -7.08 3.18
C ASN A 43 -10.77 -6.23 4.45
N LYS A 44 -9.67 -5.59 4.84
CA LYS A 44 -9.65 -4.79 6.08
C LYS A 44 -8.81 -3.54 6.01
N ILE A 45 -9.22 -2.57 6.81
CA ILE A 45 -8.42 -1.42 7.22
C ILE A 45 -8.36 -1.47 8.75
N GLU A 46 -7.17 -1.47 9.30
CA GLU A 46 -6.93 -1.51 10.72
C GLU A 46 -6.00 -0.37 11.15
N LEU A 47 -6.40 0.36 12.17
CA LEU A 47 -5.60 1.35 12.87
C LEU A 47 -5.28 0.77 14.24
N ASN A 48 -4.00 0.66 14.58
CA ASN A 48 -3.55 0.13 15.86
C ASN A 48 -2.25 0.81 16.33
N SER A 49 -1.66 0.33 17.40
CA SER A 49 -0.43 0.90 17.97
C SER A 49 0.79 0.81 17.03
N SER A 50 0.76 -0.05 16.02
CA SER A 50 1.82 -0.18 15.01
C SER A 50 1.59 0.70 13.77
N GLY A 51 0.41 1.33 13.65
CA GLY A 51 0.06 2.21 12.55
C GLY A 51 -1.21 1.79 11.81
N ILE A 52 -1.22 1.97 10.49
CA ILE A 52 -2.36 1.71 9.62
C ILE A 52 -2.00 0.54 8.69
N ILE A 53 -2.87 -0.46 8.66
CA ILE A 53 -2.75 -1.63 7.78
C ILE A 53 -3.94 -1.64 6.83
N ILE A 54 -3.66 -1.73 5.53
CA ILE A 54 -4.65 -2.00 4.48
C ILE A 54 -4.30 -3.37 3.91
N ASP A 55 -5.21 -4.33 4.05
CA ASP A 55 -4.96 -5.71 3.70
C ASP A 55 -6.16 -6.30 2.93
N SER A 56 -5.87 -7.04 1.88
CA SER A 56 -6.87 -7.72 1.07
C SER A 56 -6.33 -9.07 0.60
N PRO A 57 -7.12 -10.17 0.69
CA PRO A 57 -6.77 -11.45 0.06
C PRO A 57 -6.91 -11.41 -1.46
N LYS A 58 -7.37 -10.30 -2.02
CA LYS A 58 -7.57 -10.04 -3.45
C LYS A 58 -6.80 -8.79 -3.87
N ASP A 59 -7.36 -8.00 -4.76
CA ASP A 59 -6.74 -6.81 -5.31
C ASP A 59 -6.95 -5.58 -4.40
N ILE A 60 -5.96 -4.69 -4.39
CA ILE A 60 -6.11 -3.33 -3.89
C ILE A 60 -5.89 -2.40 -5.08
N LYS A 61 -6.86 -1.55 -5.37
CA LYS A 61 -6.80 -0.54 -6.42
C LYS A 61 -6.81 0.86 -5.80
N ILE A 62 -5.79 1.65 -6.08
CA ILE A 62 -5.72 3.06 -5.73
C ILE A 62 -5.83 3.87 -7.02
N SER A 63 -6.85 4.71 -7.13
CA SER A 63 -7.13 5.49 -8.34
C SER A 63 -7.57 6.89 -7.95
N ALA A 64 -6.99 7.89 -8.58
CA ALA A 64 -7.35 9.29 -8.39
C ALA A 64 -7.48 10.00 -9.74
N LYS A 65 -8.45 10.89 -9.87
CA LYS A 65 -8.54 11.81 -11.04
C LYS A 65 -7.52 12.94 -10.96
N GLY A 66 -7.01 13.22 -9.79
CA GLY A 66 -5.94 14.16 -9.54
C GLY A 66 -4.63 13.44 -9.28
N LYS A 67 -3.92 13.87 -8.26
CA LYS A 67 -2.57 13.40 -7.92
C LYS A 67 -2.63 12.34 -6.80
N VAL A 68 -1.78 11.33 -6.87
CA VAL A 68 -1.44 10.45 -5.75
C VAL A 68 -0.02 10.77 -5.30
N THR A 69 0.16 11.00 -4.00
CA THR A 69 1.48 11.24 -3.40
C THR A 69 1.75 10.17 -2.34
N ILE A 70 2.92 9.56 -2.41
CA ILE A 70 3.41 8.62 -1.40
C ILE A 70 4.70 9.20 -0.84
N ASP A 71 4.72 9.51 0.45
CA ASP A 71 5.82 10.16 1.14
C ASP A 71 6.07 9.46 2.48
N ALA A 72 7.33 9.24 2.82
CA ALA A 72 7.74 8.62 4.07
C ALA A 72 9.04 9.22 4.57
N VAL A 73 9.15 9.43 5.88
CA VAL A 73 10.43 9.81 6.52
C VAL A 73 11.42 8.65 6.50
N GLY A 74 10.93 7.43 6.62
CA GLY A 74 11.73 6.21 6.49
C GLY A 74 11.77 5.69 5.05
N ASN A 75 11.76 4.39 4.89
CA ASN A 75 11.83 3.73 3.59
C ASN A 75 10.46 3.65 2.92
N ILE A 76 10.45 3.67 1.59
CA ILE A 76 9.34 3.19 0.75
C ILE A 76 9.83 1.93 0.06
N GLU A 77 9.14 0.82 0.30
CA GLU A 77 9.47 -0.49 -0.27
C GLU A 77 8.35 -0.95 -1.21
N SER A 78 8.70 -1.35 -2.41
CA SER A 78 7.79 -1.92 -3.40
C SER A 78 8.31 -3.27 -3.85
N THR A 79 7.56 -4.33 -3.60
CA THR A 79 7.93 -5.70 -3.95
C THR A 79 6.75 -6.40 -4.61
N ALA A 80 7.00 -7.10 -5.71
CA ALA A 80 6.03 -7.96 -6.36
C ALA A 80 6.68 -9.30 -6.72
N GLN A 81 5.93 -10.40 -6.64
CA GLN A 81 6.38 -11.71 -7.12
C GLN A 81 6.33 -11.81 -8.66
N ALA A 82 5.49 -10.99 -9.28
CA ALA A 82 5.40 -10.84 -10.73
C ALA A 82 6.02 -9.50 -11.16
N ASP A 83 5.33 -8.71 -11.96
CA ASP A 83 5.85 -7.49 -12.55
C ASP A 83 5.62 -6.25 -11.68
N ILE A 84 6.57 -5.33 -11.70
CA ILE A 84 6.38 -3.93 -11.32
C ILE A 84 6.46 -3.09 -12.59
N LYS A 85 5.37 -2.39 -12.94
CA LYS A 85 5.27 -1.54 -14.12
C LYS A 85 5.14 -0.08 -13.72
N ASN A 86 6.10 0.74 -14.16
CA ASN A 86 6.04 2.19 -14.02
C ASN A 86 5.90 2.83 -15.40
N GLN A 87 4.86 3.61 -15.60
CA GLN A 87 4.58 4.29 -16.86
C GLN A 87 4.13 5.72 -16.60
N GLY A 88 4.63 6.65 -17.33
CA GLY A 88 4.27 8.06 -17.25
C GLY A 88 4.85 8.83 -18.42
N LEU A 89 4.40 10.09 -18.58
CA LEU A 89 4.99 11.00 -19.54
C LEU A 89 6.48 11.24 -19.24
N ASN A 90 6.81 11.41 -17.97
CA ASN A 90 8.18 11.49 -17.49
C ASN A 90 8.33 10.60 -16.25
N ILE A 91 9.41 9.86 -16.16
CA ILE A 91 9.79 9.09 -14.97
C ILE A 91 11.17 9.57 -14.53
N ASN A 92 11.25 10.16 -13.33
CA ASN A 92 12.49 10.65 -12.76
C ASN A 92 12.88 9.76 -11.57
N HIS A 93 14.06 9.17 -11.62
CA HIS A 93 14.68 8.47 -10.50
C HIS A 93 15.91 9.25 -10.06
N GLN A 94 15.93 9.71 -8.83
CA GLN A 94 17.05 10.42 -8.23
C GLN A 94 17.43 9.80 -6.90
N ALA A 95 18.71 9.55 -6.71
CA ALA A 95 19.26 9.09 -5.44
C ALA A 95 20.42 9.98 -5.04
N ASN A 96 20.50 10.37 -3.76
CA ASN A 96 21.57 11.23 -3.26
C ASN A 96 22.90 10.49 -3.09
N ILE A 97 22.86 9.17 -2.87
CA ILE A 97 24.06 8.36 -2.61
C ILE A 97 24.25 7.33 -3.70
N GLY A 98 23.28 6.47 -3.96
CA GLY A 98 23.45 5.38 -4.91
C GLY A 98 22.16 5.02 -5.60
N PHE A 99 22.26 4.71 -6.89
CA PHE A 99 21.17 4.14 -7.70
C PHE A 99 21.67 2.83 -8.31
N SER A 100 20.91 1.75 -8.14
CA SER A 100 21.22 0.46 -8.73
C SER A 100 20.03 -0.06 -9.52
N ALA A 101 20.28 -0.47 -10.76
CA ALA A 101 19.30 -1.16 -11.60
C ALA A 101 19.95 -2.44 -12.14
N LYS A 102 19.35 -3.61 -11.87
CA LYS A 102 19.90 -4.90 -12.26
C LYS A 102 18.80 -5.80 -12.79
N GLY A 103 19.02 -6.37 -13.96
CA GLY A 103 18.27 -7.51 -14.49
C GLY A 103 19.13 -8.77 -14.43
N ASN A 104 18.56 -9.90 -14.01
CA ASN A 104 19.30 -11.17 -13.95
C ASN A 104 19.49 -11.80 -15.35
N ALA A 105 18.52 -11.62 -16.24
CA ALA A 105 18.61 -12.10 -17.62
C ALA A 105 18.93 -10.98 -18.60
N THR A 106 18.16 -9.90 -18.56
CA THR A 106 18.32 -8.74 -19.44
C THR A 106 18.17 -7.44 -18.68
N ALA A 107 18.83 -6.40 -19.12
CA ALA A 107 18.58 -5.02 -18.76
C ALA A 107 18.69 -4.18 -20.04
N GLU A 108 17.69 -3.35 -20.32
CA GLU A 108 17.66 -2.50 -21.50
C GLU A 108 17.48 -1.04 -21.09
N LEU A 109 18.27 -0.17 -21.67
CA LEU A 109 18.11 1.28 -21.63
C LEU A 109 18.14 1.77 -23.06
N SER A 110 16.99 2.16 -23.60
CA SER A 110 16.86 2.60 -24.98
C SER A 110 16.03 3.86 -25.12
N ALA A 111 16.26 4.62 -26.16
CA ALA A 111 15.49 5.77 -26.54
C ALA A 111 15.46 5.89 -28.06
N SER A 112 14.34 6.37 -28.61
CA SER A 112 14.26 6.68 -30.05
C SER A 112 15.07 7.92 -30.44
N GLY A 113 15.38 8.79 -29.50
CA GLY A 113 16.23 9.97 -29.69
C GLY A 113 17.63 9.73 -29.10
N GLN A 114 17.90 10.25 -27.93
CA GLN A 114 19.23 10.22 -27.31
C GLN A 114 19.22 9.49 -25.97
N THR A 115 20.18 8.60 -25.77
CA THR A 115 20.53 8.04 -24.45
C THR A 115 21.85 8.66 -24.01
N THR A 116 21.87 9.27 -22.83
CA THR A 116 23.08 9.89 -22.27
C THR A 116 23.47 9.18 -20.98
N VAL A 117 24.71 8.69 -20.93
CA VAL A 117 25.34 8.13 -19.71
C VAL A 117 26.56 8.98 -19.39
N LYS A 118 26.59 9.54 -18.18
CA LYS A 118 27.72 10.38 -17.72
C LYS A 118 28.18 9.90 -16.36
N GLY A 119 29.48 9.91 -16.15
CA GLY A 119 30.12 9.60 -14.87
C GLY A 119 31.58 9.99 -14.90
N GLY A 120 32.20 10.16 -13.73
CA GLY A 120 33.65 10.32 -13.65
C GLY A 120 34.39 9.10 -14.23
N ILE A 121 33.83 7.92 -14.03
CA ILE A 121 34.26 6.66 -14.67
C ILE A 121 32.99 5.97 -15.18
N VAL A 122 33.00 5.53 -16.43
CA VAL A 122 31.96 4.68 -17.05
C VAL A 122 32.67 3.39 -17.50
N MET A 123 32.23 2.26 -16.92
CA MET A 123 32.75 0.93 -17.32
C MET A 123 31.70 0.18 -18.11
N ILE A 124 32.07 -0.31 -19.26
CA ILE A 124 31.26 -1.12 -20.18
C ILE A 124 32.08 -2.35 -20.50
N ASN A 125 31.54 -3.52 -20.15
CA ASN A 125 32.19 -4.82 -20.42
C ASN A 125 31.68 -5.44 -21.70
#